data_14d28b072caa13489644174184cad888
#
_entry.id   14d28b072caa13489644174184cad888
#
_cell.length_a   1.000
_cell.length_b   1.000
_cell.length_c   1.000
_cell.angle_alpha   90.00
_cell.angle_beta   90.00
_cell.angle_gamma   90.00
#
_symmetry.space_group_name_H-M   'P 1'
#
loop_
_entity.id
_entity.type
_entity.pdbx_description
1 polymer ?
#
loop_
_entity_poly.entity_id
_entity_poly.type
_entity_poly.pdbx_seq_one_letter_code
_entity_poly.pdbx_strand_id
1 'polypeptide(L)'
;EDIASRTILLIELYHAVLELVERIAKASFSGRTLTLKIKYADFRQITRSISVDSYLITKTDILPIAKSLLSQISVSPIMKVRLLGLSVSNPNGTETEGKWQEGWLWKEF
;
A
#
# COMPACT_ATOMS: atom_id res chain seq x y z
N GLU A 1 -8.07 -9.50 -13.62
CA GLU A 1 -9.28 -8.81 -14.01
C GLU A 1 -9.51 -7.59 -13.13
N ASP A 2 -9.86 -6.46 -13.72
CA ASP A 2 -9.98 -5.20 -12.98
C ASP A 2 -11.05 -5.32 -11.90
N ILE A 3 -10.84 -4.60 -10.79
CA ILE A 3 -11.71 -4.70 -9.64
C ILE A 3 -12.68 -3.53 -9.61
N ALA A 4 -13.98 -3.85 -9.55
CA ALA A 4 -15.05 -2.86 -9.52
C ALA A 4 -15.73 -2.75 -8.16
N SER A 5 -15.34 -3.57 -7.20
CA SER A 5 -16.00 -3.68 -5.91
C SER A 5 -15.07 -3.27 -4.78
N ARG A 6 -15.54 -2.38 -3.91
CA ARG A 6 -14.75 -1.96 -2.76
C ARG A 6 -14.47 -3.12 -1.83
N THR A 7 -15.44 -4.02 -1.67
CA THR A 7 -15.24 -5.20 -0.81
C THR A 7 -14.11 -6.07 -1.33
N ILE A 8 -14.10 -6.33 -2.62
CA ILE A 8 -13.04 -7.15 -3.21
C ILE A 8 -11.71 -6.44 -3.12
N LEU A 9 -11.70 -5.13 -3.34
CA LEU A 9 -10.46 -4.37 -3.25
C LEU A 9 -9.91 -4.40 -1.82
N LEU A 10 -10.80 -4.35 -0.82
CA LEU A 10 -10.38 -4.43 0.58
C LEU A 10 -9.75 -5.78 0.88
N ILE A 11 -10.30 -6.86 0.34
CA ILE A 11 -9.72 -8.19 0.51
C ILE A 11 -8.33 -8.25 -0.10
N GLU A 12 -8.17 -7.68 -1.29
CA GLU A 12 -6.87 -7.67 -1.94
C GLU A 12 -5.88 -6.79 -1.18
N LEU A 13 -6.35 -5.70 -0.59
CA LEU A 13 -5.51 -4.88 0.26
C LEU A 13 -4.99 -5.67 1.46
N TYR A 14 -5.87 -6.46 2.07
CA TYR A 14 -5.48 -7.28 3.21
C TYR A 14 -4.38 -8.26 2.82
N HIS A 15 -4.54 -8.92 1.67
CA HIS A 15 -3.51 -9.83 1.18
C HIS A 15 -2.20 -9.08 0.92
N ALA A 16 -2.29 -7.89 0.36
CA ALA A 16 -1.11 -7.09 0.08
C ALA A 16 -0.38 -6.71 1.37
N VAL A 17 -1.15 -6.37 2.42
CA VAL A 17 -0.54 -6.02 3.71
C VAL A 17 0.22 -7.21 4.28
N LEU A 18 -0.37 -8.42 4.21
CA LEU A 18 0.32 -9.61 4.72
C LEU A 18 1.62 -9.86 3.98
N GLU A 19 1.61 -9.71 2.67
CA GLU A 19 2.82 -9.92 1.88
C GLU A 19 3.86 -8.83 2.16
N LEU A 20 3.39 -7.60 2.34
CA LEU A 20 4.30 -6.50 2.64
C LEU A 20 5.01 -6.72 3.97
N VAL A 21 4.25 -7.17 4.99
CA VAL A 21 4.84 -7.46 6.30
C VAL A 21 5.95 -8.50 6.16
N GLU A 22 5.72 -9.54 5.37
CA GLU A 22 6.76 -10.54 5.16
C GLU A 22 7.99 -9.97 4.48
N ARG A 23 7.78 -9.12 3.49
CA ARG A 23 8.91 -8.56 2.75
C ARG A 23 9.75 -7.63 3.59
N ILE A 24 9.12 -6.75 4.36
CA ILE A 24 9.89 -5.83 5.19
C ILE A 24 10.61 -6.58 6.30
N ALA A 25 10.02 -7.68 6.80
CA ALA A 25 10.69 -8.49 7.80
C ALA A 25 11.94 -9.14 7.21
N LYS A 26 11.84 -9.68 6.01
CA LYS A 26 12.99 -10.32 5.36
C LYS A 26 14.08 -9.31 5.05
N ALA A 27 13.69 -8.09 4.72
CA ALA A 27 14.67 -7.05 4.40
C ALA A 27 15.20 -6.37 5.64
N SER A 28 14.70 -6.73 6.82
CA SER A 28 15.04 -6.08 8.08
C SER A 28 14.84 -4.58 7.97
N PHE A 29 13.75 -4.18 7.30
CA PHE A 29 13.46 -2.78 7.08
C PHE A 29 12.30 -2.36 7.95
N SER A 30 12.36 -1.15 8.49
CA SER A 30 11.24 -0.58 9.19
C SER A 30 11.14 0.89 8.83
N GLY A 31 9.93 1.35 8.55
CA GLY A 31 9.70 2.73 8.19
C GLY A 31 8.49 3.26 8.91
N ARG A 32 8.16 4.51 8.66
CA ARG A 32 7.07 5.17 9.35
C ARG A 32 6.06 5.81 8.42
N THR A 33 6.24 5.64 7.11
CA THR A 33 5.32 6.16 6.12
C THR A 33 4.79 5.02 5.28
N LEU A 34 3.47 4.91 5.20
CA LEU A 34 2.83 3.95 4.31
C LEU A 34 2.24 4.69 3.13
N THR A 35 2.54 4.23 1.94
CA THR A 35 2.04 4.83 0.71
C THR A 35 1.21 3.81 -0.05
N LEU A 36 0.04 4.25 -0.50
CA LEU A 36 -0.84 3.45 -1.33
C LEU A 36 -0.91 4.09 -2.71
N LYS A 37 -0.69 3.30 -3.74
CA LYS A 37 -0.83 3.75 -5.11
C LYS A 37 -1.89 2.91 -5.79
N ILE A 38 -2.82 3.57 -6.46
CA ILE A 38 -3.89 2.92 -7.20
C ILE A 38 -3.77 3.34 -8.66
N LYS A 39 -3.85 2.37 -9.55
CA LYS A 39 -3.92 2.65 -10.97
C LYS A 39 -5.24 2.10 -11.49
N TYR A 40 -5.98 2.97 -12.17
CA TYR A 40 -7.29 2.60 -12.70
C TYR A 40 -7.17 1.99 -14.10
N ALA A 41 -8.25 1.38 -14.54
CA ALA A 41 -8.28 0.74 -15.86
C ALA A 41 -8.01 1.72 -16.99
N ASP A 42 -8.32 3.00 -16.78
CA ASP A 42 -8.07 4.03 -17.79
C ASP A 42 -6.68 4.65 -17.62
N PHE A 43 -5.83 4.02 -16.80
CA PHE A 43 -4.44 4.39 -16.56
C PHE A 43 -4.23 5.65 -15.72
N ARG A 44 -5.29 6.25 -15.19
CA ARG A 44 -5.12 7.30 -14.18
C ARG A 44 -4.58 6.68 -12.92
N GLN A 45 -3.81 7.47 -12.16
CA GLN A 45 -3.19 6.99 -10.94
C GLN A 45 -3.45 7.96 -9.80
N ILE A 46 -3.57 7.40 -8.60
CA ILE A 46 -3.69 8.18 -7.37
C ILE A 46 -2.71 7.61 -6.37
N THR A 47 -2.01 8.49 -5.66
CA THR A 47 -1.08 8.09 -4.61
C THR A 47 -1.46 8.82 -3.33
N ARG A 48 -1.50 8.09 -2.22
CA ARG A 48 -1.81 8.66 -0.91
C ARG A 48 -0.86 8.08 0.12
N SER A 49 -0.45 8.90 1.08
CA SER A 49 0.50 8.49 2.10
C SER A 49 0.07 8.97 3.47
N ILE A 50 0.43 8.21 4.50
CA ILE A 50 0.26 8.59 5.90
C ILE A 50 1.57 8.29 6.61
N SER A 51 2.07 9.27 7.37
CA SER A 51 3.26 9.08 8.21
C SER A 51 2.83 9.05 9.65
N VAL A 52 3.47 8.16 10.43
CA VAL A 52 3.16 8.02 11.85
C VAL A 52 4.45 8.10 12.65
N ASP A 53 4.31 8.12 13.97
CA ASP A 53 5.46 8.29 14.85
C ASP A 53 6.18 7.00 15.17
N SER A 54 5.54 5.86 15.00
CA SER A 54 6.15 4.59 15.31
C SER A 54 6.42 3.80 14.04
N TYR A 55 7.29 2.79 14.16
CA TYR A 55 7.65 2.00 12.99
C TYR A 55 6.53 1.05 12.60
N LEU A 56 6.38 0.87 11.31
CA LEU A 56 5.35 0.01 10.74
C LEU A 56 5.98 -1.36 10.48
N ILE A 57 5.75 -2.30 11.39
CA ILE A 57 6.42 -3.58 11.35
C ILE A 57 5.46 -4.74 11.19
N THR A 58 4.34 -4.71 11.90
CA THR A 58 3.41 -5.83 11.92
C THR A 58 2.14 -5.51 11.17
N LYS A 59 1.35 -6.56 10.92
CA LYS A 59 0.04 -6.40 10.30
C LYS A 59 -0.82 -5.45 11.12
N THR A 60 -0.74 -5.54 12.44
CA THR A 60 -1.54 -4.70 13.31
C THR A 60 -1.15 -3.22 13.18
N ASP A 61 0.12 -2.96 12.90
CA ASP A 61 0.57 -1.58 12.67
C ASP A 61 0.08 -1.05 11.32
N ILE A 62 0.10 -1.87 10.31
CA ILE A 62 -0.03 -1.41 8.93
C ILE A 62 -1.48 -1.43 8.45
N LEU A 63 -2.22 -2.46 8.81
CA LEU A 63 -3.56 -2.64 8.24
C LEU A 63 -4.51 -1.48 8.52
N PRO A 64 -4.58 -0.93 9.74
CA PRO A 64 -5.48 0.19 9.98
C PRO A 64 -5.15 1.40 9.11
N ILE A 65 -3.85 1.65 8.90
CA ILE A 65 -3.42 2.78 8.10
C ILE A 65 -3.74 2.52 6.62
N ALA A 66 -3.52 1.30 6.16
CA ALA A 66 -3.83 0.93 4.80
C ALA A 66 -5.32 1.09 4.53
N LYS A 67 -6.16 0.68 5.47
CA LYS A 67 -7.61 0.84 5.33
C LYS A 67 -8.01 2.30 5.28
N SER A 68 -7.35 3.12 6.10
CA SER A 68 -7.63 4.55 6.09
C SER A 68 -7.26 5.16 4.74
N LEU A 69 -6.14 4.75 4.18
CA LEU A 69 -5.74 5.23 2.86
C LEU A 69 -6.73 4.78 1.79
N LEU A 70 -7.16 3.52 1.87
CA LEU A 70 -8.10 3.00 0.88
C LEU A 70 -9.43 3.72 0.94
N SER A 71 -9.83 4.21 2.11
CA SER A 71 -11.09 4.92 2.25
C SER A 71 -11.11 6.21 1.46
N GLN A 72 -9.95 6.71 1.05
CA GLN A 72 -9.85 7.94 0.25
C GLN A 72 -9.92 7.66 -1.25
N ILE A 73 -10.05 6.39 -1.64
CA ILE A 73 -9.97 5.98 -3.04
C ILE A 73 -11.36 5.61 -3.53
N SER A 74 -11.71 6.04 -4.74
CA SER A 74 -12.97 5.66 -5.36
C SER A 74 -12.79 4.38 -6.14
N VAL A 75 -13.77 3.49 -6.05
CA VAL A 75 -13.80 2.29 -6.87
C VAL A 75 -15.26 1.98 -7.18
N SER A 76 -15.55 1.67 -8.43
CA SER A 76 -16.92 1.39 -8.88
C SER A 76 -16.84 0.74 -10.26
N PRO A 77 -17.96 0.30 -10.83
CA PRO A 77 -17.93 -0.26 -12.18
C PRO A 77 -17.40 0.68 -13.24
N ILE A 78 -17.47 2.00 -13.02
CA ILE A 78 -16.91 2.95 -13.97
C ILE A 78 -15.53 3.44 -13.57
N MET A 79 -15.06 3.06 -12.36
CA MET A 79 -13.71 3.39 -11.90
C MET A 79 -13.07 2.13 -11.37
N LYS A 80 -12.82 1.20 -12.27
CA LYS A 80 -12.25 -0.08 -11.89
C LYS A 80 -10.76 0.05 -11.62
N VAL A 81 -10.30 -0.67 -10.60
CA VAL A 81 -8.90 -0.64 -10.21
C VAL A 81 -8.16 -1.76 -10.91
N ARG A 82 -7.05 -1.40 -11.55
CA ARG A 82 -6.20 -2.32 -12.26
C ARG A 82 -4.98 -2.75 -11.47
N LEU A 83 -4.47 -1.86 -10.62
CA LEU A 83 -3.25 -2.15 -9.90
C LEU A 83 -3.27 -1.46 -8.55
N LEU A 84 -2.79 -2.16 -7.54
CA LEU A 84 -2.65 -1.65 -6.18
C LEU A 84 -1.20 -1.83 -5.74
N GLY A 85 -0.59 -0.77 -5.22
CA GLY A 85 0.76 -0.85 -4.69
C GLY A 85 0.83 -0.33 -3.28
N LEU A 86 1.63 -0.98 -2.45
CA LEU A 86 1.90 -0.55 -1.08
C LEU A 86 3.39 -0.45 -0.88
N SER A 87 3.82 0.55 -0.12
CA SER A 87 5.22 0.71 0.20
C SER A 87 5.38 1.34 1.58
N VAL A 88 6.37 0.87 2.33
CA VAL A 88 6.76 1.47 3.59
C VAL A 88 8.08 2.19 3.37
N SER A 89 8.20 3.42 3.86
CA SER A 89 9.40 4.20 3.63
C SER A 89 9.68 5.08 4.83
N ASN A 90 10.71 5.93 4.72
CA ASN A 90 11.03 6.97 5.68
C ASN A 90 11.42 6.43 7.04
N PRO A 91 12.48 5.62 7.11
CA PRO A 91 12.80 4.93 8.36
C PRO A 91 13.22 5.85 9.49
N ASN A 92 13.82 7.00 9.21
CA ASN A 92 14.32 7.88 10.26
C ASN A 92 13.75 9.28 10.16
N GLY A 93 12.58 9.41 9.57
CA GLY A 93 11.97 10.72 9.40
C GLY A 93 12.55 11.52 8.26
N THR A 94 13.53 10.97 7.58
CA THR A 94 14.09 11.59 6.39
C THR A 94 14.07 10.58 5.28
N GLU A 95 14.04 11.06 4.08
CA GLU A 95 14.03 10.17 2.96
C GLU A 95 15.36 9.49 2.85
N THR A 96 15.35 8.19 2.70
CA THR A 96 16.58 7.44 2.54
C THR A 96 16.54 6.70 1.25
N GLU A 97 17.72 6.38 0.78
CA GLU A 97 17.84 5.59 -0.40
C GLU A 97 18.35 4.27 -0.04
N GLY A 98 18.46 3.43 -0.95
CA GLY A 98 19.17 2.26 -0.74
C GLY A 98 18.33 1.05 -0.68
N LYS A 99 18.44 0.27 0.38
CA LYS A 99 17.97 -1.08 0.38
C LYS A 99 16.53 -1.25 0.03
N TRP A 100 15.72 -0.22 0.22
CA TRP A 100 14.30 -0.35 0.00
C TRP A 100 13.85 0.45 -1.20
N GLN A 101 14.72 0.68 -2.15
CA GLN A 101 14.38 1.43 -3.33
C GLN A 101 13.29 0.83 -4.13
N GLU A 102 13.20 -0.48 -4.16
CA GLU A 102 12.18 -1.14 -4.91
C GLU A 102 11.18 -1.76 -4.00
N GLY A 103 10.90 -1.09 -2.90
CA GLY A 103 10.08 -1.62 -1.84
C GLY A 103 8.59 -1.58 -2.08
N TRP A 104 8.16 -1.63 -3.31
CA TRP A 104 6.74 -1.65 -3.60
C TRP A 104 6.24 -3.08 -3.69
N LEU A 105 5.13 -3.34 -3.03
CA LEU A 105 4.39 -4.57 -3.23
C LEU A 105 3.26 -4.27 -4.18
N TRP A 106 3.24 -4.95 -5.32
CA TRP A 106 2.25 -4.68 -6.35
C TRP A 106 1.27 -5.84 -6.47
N LYS A 107 -0.02 -5.50 -6.60
CA LYS A 107 -1.07 -6.45 -6.94
C LYS A 107 -1.68 -5.99 -8.25
N GLU A 108 -1.59 -6.83 -9.27
CA GLU A 108 -2.11 -6.51 -10.57
C GLU A 108 -3.37 -7.32 -10.81
N PHE A 109 -4.40 -6.69 -11.29
CA PHE A 109 -5.71 -7.37 -11.44
C PHE A 109 -6.14 -7.48 -12.88
#